data_97bbe3abba77ee78f7173c23d1a86194
#
_entry.id   97bbe3abba77ee78f7173c23d1a86194
#
_cell.length_a   1.000
_cell.length_b   1.000
_cell.length_c   1.000
_cell.angle_alpha   90.00
_cell.angle_beta   90.00
_cell.angle_gamma   90.00
#
_symmetry.space_group_name_H-M   'P 1'
#
loop_
_entity.id
_entity.type
_entity.pdbx_description
1 polymer ?
#
loop_
_entity_poly.entity_id
_entity_poly.type
_entity_poly.pdbx_seq_one_letter_code
_entity_poly.pdbx_strand_id
1 'polypeptide(L)'
;MRYRTIFIYFFVSVLPVCMALSGLSNLTPWIDEVMFVDTPMRYVRGAGWTTHSWYSIANQEPFMLYPPLYSMILVPWMKVFGTSIFACRSLNVAITLFIGWGLIRILQQLNLKISIIQILLLIIILWCTNDMVFMYSNGRPDLMGALLLVLIANEMMHTIKSSKRKWSVLVLSAFLMTTAIQAAICLVLLLVLSFLVLDLYRKEIKYLTFLSVSGILLGFVVNCAFMAYHGHLMSFVVNIFSYSGTAKAIAAFILPMMSDCLGIDAAYFMGKLSKMGMDSPLYMRLISAFTRPAYLTLLIADIVFLLFYLKSIKKVPYYRIIRFLFIMTTIIPLLMVLAGRYESYYYWMAYLPLFMLTVLLFKLPNYRWGCFIISFSVLFLLTHNRMQKDNNNYHELESFISHCTMLKDKRIIAPFSVFYEISKISNNTYYLGIFPPQDLTQRMDYIILPERSADYGNDRLYDYFEAVSQSDSQQLVLVAVNKRLDMKVYKIKTD
;
A
#
# COMPACT_ATOMS: atom_id res chain seq x y z
N MET A 1 19.41 -10.60 -27.49
CA MET A 1 19.49 -11.13 -26.11
C MET A 1 18.49 -10.45 -25.13
N ARG A 2 18.35 -9.12 -25.15
CA ARG A 2 17.46 -8.37 -24.23
C ARG A 2 15.97 -8.77 -24.35
N TYR A 3 15.45 -8.85 -25.56
CA TYR A 3 14.03 -9.22 -25.80
C TYR A 3 13.71 -10.65 -25.36
N ARG A 4 14.66 -11.60 -25.56
CA ARG A 4 14.49 -12.99 -25.12
C ARG A 4 14.30 -13.11 -23.60
N THR A 5 15.09 -12.38 -22.80
CA THR A 5 14.97 -12.37 -21.32
C THR A 5 13.63 -11.82 -20.87
N ILE A 6 13.15 -10.73 -21.50
CA ILE A 6 11.85 -10.13 -21.21
C ILE A 6 10.71 -11.08 -21.58
N PHE A 7 10.81 -11.71 -22.77
CA PHE A 7 9.83 -12.70 -23.20
C PHE A 7 9.73 -13.88 -22.23
N ILE A 8 10.88 -14.43 -21.82
CA ILE A 8 10.93 -15.52 -20.83
C ILE A 8 10.29 -15.08 -19.52
N TYR A 9 10.55 -13.87 -19.04
CA TYR A 9 9.93 -13.34 -17.82
C TYR A 9 8.42 -13.34 -17.93
N PHE A 10 7.84 -12.72 -18.97
CA PHE A 10 6.40 -12.68 -19.14
C PHE A 10 5.79 -14.07 -19.29
N PHE A 11 6.41 -14.94 -20.08
CA PHE A 11 5.93 -16.30 -20.29
C PHE A 11 5.88 -17.10 -18.99
N VAL A 12 6.97 -17.09 -18.21
CA VAL A 12 7.04 -17.81 -16.93
C VAL A 12 6.12 -17.16 -15.87
N SER A 13 5.89 -15.86 -15.94
CA SER A 13 4.99 -15.15 -15.02
C SER A 13 3.51 -15.47 -15.25
N VAL A 14 3.12 -16.09 -16.36
CA VAL A 14 1.70 -16.45 -16.61
C VAL A 14 1.14 -17.30 -15.49
N LEU A 15 1.85 -18.32 -15.03
CA LEU A 15 1.38 -19.22 -13.98
C LEU A 15 1.16 -18.49 -12.64
N PRO A 16 2.14 -17.76 -12.07
CA PRO A 16 1.92 -17.05 -10.81
C PRO A 16 0.87 -15.92 -10.94
N VAL A 17 0.75 -15.28 -12.10
CA VAL A 17 -0.33 -14.30 -12.35
C VAL A 17 -1.70 -14.98 -12.31
N CYS A 18 -1.88 -16.12 -12.97
CA CYS A 18 -3.14 -16.88 -12.91
C CYS A 18 -3.46 -17.32 -11.48
N MET A 19 -2.45 -17.78 -10.73
CA MET A 19 -2.60 -18.15 -9.32
C MET A 19 -2.97 -16.95 -8.44
N ALA A 20 -2.35 -15.79 -8.66
CA ALA A 20 -2.68 -14.57 -7.95
C ALA A 20 -4.12 -14.14 -8.25
N LEU A 21 -4.50 -14.10 -9.52
CA LEU A 21 -5.85 -13.72 -9.94
C LEU A 21 -6.92 -14.66 -9.36
N SER A 22 -6.70 -15.98 -9.33
CA SER A 22 -7.65 -16.94 -8.76
C SER A 22 -7.86 -16.78 -7.24
N GLY A 23 -6.90 -16.17 -6.54
CA GLY A 23 -6.96 -15.95 -5.08
C GLY A 23 -7.48 -14.58 -4.67
N LEU A 24 -7.76 -13.65 -5.60
CA LEU A 24 -8.12 -12.27 -5.24
C LEU A 24 -9.43 -12.13 -4.47
N SER A 25 -10.41 -12.99 -4.72
CA SER A 25 -11.70 -12.98 -4.03
C SER A 25 -11.71 -13.75 -2.71
N ASN A 26 -10.62 -14.42 -2.33
CA ASN A 26 -10.60 -15.23 -1.11
C ASN A 26 -10.38 -14.42 0.17
N LEU A 27 -9.84 -13.21 0.07
CA LEU A 27 -9.58 -12.35 1.22
C LEU A 27 -10.73 -11.35 1.39
N THR A 28 -11.24 -11.23 2.61
CA THR A 28 -12.21 -10.19 2.96
C THR A 28 -11.61 -8.79 2.73
N PRO A 29 -12.42 -7.81 2.29
CA PRO A 29 -11.97 -6.44 2.17
C PRO A 29 -11.49 -5.88 3.51
N TRP A 30 -10.39 -5.14 3.45
CA TRP A 30 -9.81 -4.51 4.61
C TRP A 30 -10.11 -2.99 4.59
N ILE A 31 -10.15 -2.37 5.78
CA ILE A 31 -10.47 -0.95 5.97
C ILE A 31 -9.69 -0.02 5.02
N ASP A 32 -8.37 -0.19 4.93
CA ASP A 32 -7.53 0.68 4.08
C ASP A 32 -7.80 0.46 2.58
N GLU A 33 -8.11 -0.77 2.16
CA GLU A 33 -8.51 -1.05 0.79
C GLU A 33 -9.78 -0.27 0.42
N VAL A 34 -10.78 -0.32 1.29
CA VAL A 34 -12.06 0.36 1.07
C VAL A 34 -11.87 1.87 0.94
N MET A 35 -10.97 2.48 1.73
CA MET A 35 -10.65 3.90 1.60
C MET A 35 -10.20 4.32 0.20
N PHE A 36 -9.41 3.50 -0.46
CA PHE A 36 -8.88 3.82 -1.79
C PHE A 36 -9.81 3.44 -2.93
N VAL A 37 -10.71 2.47 -2.70
CA VAL A 37 -11.58 1.88 -3.72
C VAL A 37 -12.98 2.50 -3.74
N ASP A 38 -13.48 3.01 -2.60
CA ASP A 38 -14.84 3.54 -2.49
C ASP A 38 -15.08 4.73 -3.44
N THR A 39 -14.25 5.75 -3.39
CA THR A 39 -14.40 6.94 -4.24
C THR A 39 -14.41 6.61 -5.75
N PRO A 40 -13.42 5.88 -6.31
CA PRO A 40 -13.45 5.53 -7.72
C PRO A 40 -14.64 4.62 -8.09
N MET A 41 -15.04 3.72 -7.19
CA MET A 41 -16.22 2.87 -7.42
C MET A 41 -17.51 3.68 -7.50
N ARG A 42 -17.72 4.63 -6.59
CA ARG A 42 -18.85 5.54 -6.59
C ARG A 42 -18.88 6.41 -7.83
N TYR A 43 -17.72 6.93 -8.25
CA TYR A 43 -17.59 7.69 -9.49
C TYR A 43 -18.01 6.87 -10.73
N VAL A 44 -17.54 5.62 -10.84
CA VAL A 44 -17.89 4.74 -11.95
C VAL A 44 -19.39 4.43 -11.98
N ARG A 45 -20.05 4.37 -10.82
CA ARG A 45 -21.49 4.14 -10.67
C ARG A 45 -22.35 5.41 -10.80
N GLY A 46 -21.76 6.56 -11.11
CA GLY A 46 -22.49 7.81 -11.31
C GLY A 46 -22.83 8.58 -10.04
N ALA A 47 -22.33 8.15 -8.86
CA ALA A 47 -22.54 8.85 -7.60
C ALA A 47 -21.57 10.02 -7.35
N GLY A 48 -20.76 10.38 -8.35
CA GLY A 48 -19.75 11.43 -8.26
C GLY A 48 -18.48 11.01 -7.55
N TRP A 49 -17.53 11.97 -7.41
CA TRP A 49 -16.26 11.77 -6.74
C TRP A 49 -16.41 11.96 -5.22
N THR A 50 -17.12 11.01 -4.58
CA THR A 50 -17.51 11.04 -3.17
C THR A 50 -17.09 9.77 -2.45
N THR A 51 -17.11 9.77 -1.11
CA THR A 51 -16.84 8.59 -0.28
C THR A 51 -17.85 8.45 0.85
N HIS A 52 -18.14 7.21 1.23
CA HIS A 52 -18.88 6.86 2.45
C HIS A 52 -18.03 6.02 3.42
N SER A 53 -16.80 5.68 3.04
CA SER A 53 -15.93 4.80 3.83
C SER A 53 -15.33 5.48 5.06
N TRP A 54 -15.34 6.81 5.11
CA TRP A 54 -14.83 7.59 6.24
C TRP A 54 -15.80 8.74 6.55
N TYR A 55 -17.04 8.39 6.76
CA TYR A 55 -18.15 9.32 6.89
C TYR A 55 -17.87 10.48 7.84
N SER A 56 -17.26 10.20 9.01
CA SER A 56 -16.96 11.21 10.03
C SER A 56 -15.87 12.21 9.64
N ILE A 57 -15.03 11.88 8.63
CA ILE A 57 -13.95 12.75 8.18
C ILE A 57 -14.35 13.48 6.91
N ALA A 58 -14.95 12.76 5.96
CA ALA A 58 -15.10 13.22 4.60
C ALA A 58 -16.50 13.67 4.24
N ASN A 59 -17.52 13.35 5.04
CA ASN A 59 -18.91 13.79 4.87
C ASN A 59 -19.36 13.81 3.39
N GLN A 60 -19.18 12.67 2.69
CA GLN A 60 -19.43 12.47 1.25
C GLN A 60 -18.39 13.06 0.29
N GLU A 61 -17.37 13.75 0.79
CA GLU A 61 -16.24 14.18 -0.03
C GLU A 61 -15.29 13.01 -0.35
N PRO A 62 -14.41 13.15 -1.36
CA PRO A 62 -13.36 12.15 -1.60
C PRO A 62 -12.47 11.97 -0.38
N PHE A 63 -11.85 10.80 -0.25
CA PHE A 63 -10.90 10.55 0.84
C PHE A 63 -9.65 11.45 0.67
N MET A 64 -9.56 12.50 1.48
CA MET A 64 -8.59 13.60 1.31
C MET A 64 -7.33 13.47 2.16
N LEU A 65 -7.14 12.36 2.88
CA LEU A 65 -5.95 12.17 3.70
C LEU A 65 -4.76 11.59 2.94
N TYR A 66 -4.98 11.12 1.70
CA TYR A 66 -3.96 10.50 0.85
C TYR A 66 -3.97 11.08 -0.56
N PRO A 67 -2.81 11.04 -1.26
CA PRO A 67 -2.72 11.49 -2.64
C PRO A 67 -3.67 10.73 -3.57
N PRO A 68 -4.34 11.41 -4.52
CA PRO A 68 -5.49 10.85 -5.25
C PRO A 68 -5.13 10.02 -6.49
N LEU A 69 -3.89 10.01 -6.97
CA LEU A 69 -3.55 9.47 -8.30
C LEU A 69 -3.90 7.99 -8.45
N TYR A 70 -3.69 7.17 -7.43
CA TYR A 70 -4.06 5.75 -7.48
C TYR A 70 -5.55 5.56 -7.72
N SER A 71 -6.39 6.25 -6.95
CA SER A 71 -7.85 6.22 -7.12
C SER A 71 -8.28 6.73 -8.50
N MET A 72 -7.61 7.76 -9.03
CA MET A 72 -7.86 8.26 -10.38
C MET A 72 -7.50 7.23 -11.46
N ILE A 73 -6.43 6.46 -11.29
CA ILE A 73 -6.05 5.37 -12.22
C ILE A 73 -7.01 4.19 -12.11
N LEU A 74 -7.53 3.93 -10.92
CA LEU A 74 -8.48 2.84 -10.69
C LEU A 74 -9.82 3.09 -11.43
N VAL A 75 -10.23 4.34 -11.66
CA VAL A 75 -11.46 4.67 -12.42
C VAL A 75 -11.48 4.06 -13.83
N PRO A 76 -10.52 4.36 -14.73
CA PRO A 76 -10.52 3.75 -16.05
C PRO A 76 -10.38 2.22 -15.99
N TRP A 77 -9.63 1.69 -15.02
CA TRP A 77 -9.52 0.26 -14.81
C TRP A 77 -10.86 -0.38 -14.48
N MET A 78 -11.62 0.20 -13.54
CA MET A 78 -12.96 -0.26 -13.17
C MET A 78 -13.97 -0.10 -14.32
N LYS A 79 -13.85 0.93 -15.16
CA LYS A 79 -14.72 1.08 -16.34
C LYS A 79 -14.54 -0.05 -17.33
N VAL A 80 -13.34 -0.64 -17.42
CA VAL A 80 -13.04 -1.75 -18.34
C VAL A 80 -13.39 -3.10 -17.70
N PHE A 81 -13.02 -3.32 -16.44
CA PHE A 81 -13.09 -4.65 -15.78
C PHE A 81 -14.24 -4.77 -14.77
N GLY A 82 -15.02 -3.70 -14.56
CA GLY A 82 -16.11 -3.66 -13.57
C GLY A 82 -15.66 -3.24 -12.18
N THR A 83 -16.62 -3.26 -11.24
CA THR A 83 -16.44 -2.78 -9.85
C THR A 83 -16.44 -3.91 -8.83
N SER A 84 -16.13 -5.13 -9.24
CA SER A 84 -15.99 -6.28 -8.33
C SER A 84 -14.67 -6.23 -7.55
N ILE A 85 -14.60 -7.00 -6.47
CA ILE A 85 -13.35 -7.19 -5.70
C ILE A 85 -12.21 -7.66 -6.60
N PHE A 86 -12.50 -8.60 -7.52
CA PHE A 86 -11.55 -9.10 -8.49
C PHE A 86 -11.03 -7.98 -9.41
N ALA A 87 -11.92 -7.17 -9.97
CA ALA A 87 -11.53 -6.07 -10.86
C ALA A 87 -10.66 -5.04 -10.12
N CYS A 88 -11.03 -4.64 -8.91
CA CYS A 88 -10.28 -3.65 -8.14
C CYS A 88 -8.87 -4.12 -7.79
N ARG A 89 -8.72 -5.37 -7.37
CA ARG A 89 -7.42 -5.95 -6.96
C ARG A 89 -6.54 -6.34 -8.14
N SER A 90 -7.13 -6.68 -9.28
CA SER A 90 -6.38 -7.12 -10.48
C SER A 90 -5.44 -6.03 -11.02
N LEU A 91 -5.70 -4.75 -10.76
CA LEU A 91 -4.76 -3.66 -11.06
C LEU A 91 -3.42 -3.88 -10.35
N ASN A 92 -3.42 -4.25 -9.07
CA ASN A 92 -2.19 -4.47 -8.32
C ASN A 92 -1.44 -5.74 -8.77
N VAL A 93 -2.14 -6.75 -9.27
CA VAL A 93 -1.51 -7.91 -9.94
C VAL A 93 -0.79 -7.45 -11.21
N ALA A 94 -1.43 -6.63 -12.05
CA ALA A 94 -0.79 -6.08 -13.25
C ALA A 94 0.42 -5.20 -12.90
N ILE A 95 0.31 -4.34 -11.88
CA ILE A 95 1.42 -3.52 -11.38
C ILE A 95 2.60 -4.39 -10.93
N THR A 96 2.34 -5.47 -10.19
CA THR A 96 3.40 -6.42 -9.73
C THR A 96 4.15 -7.04 -10.91
N LEU A 97 3.44 -7.40 -11.97
CA LEU A 97 4.07 -7.91 -13.20
C LEU A 97 5.02 -6.87 -13.82
N PHE A 98 4.61 -5.60 -13.87
CA PHE A 98 5.45 -4.52 -14.40
C PHE A 98 6.62 -4.16 -13.47
N ILE A 99 6.48 -4.30 -12.15
CA ILE A 99 7.60 -4.16 -11.19
C ILE A 99 8.71 -5.17 -11.54
N GLY A 100 8.37 -6.45 -11.68
CA GLY A 100 9.36 -7.47 -12.01
C GLY A 100 10.03 -7.24 -13.38
N TRP A 101 9.26 -6.84 -14.40
CA TRP A 101 9.81 -6.40 -15.68
C TRP A 101 10.79 -5.25 -15.51
N GLY A 102 10.45 -4.23 -14.73
CA GLY A 102 11.30 -3.08 -14.46
C GLY A 102 12.60 -3.46 -13.75
N LEU A 103 12.56 -4.36 -12.76
CA LEU A 103 13.74 -4.87 -12.06
C LEU A 103 14.67 -5.62 -13.03
N ILE A 104 14.13 -6.44 -13.92
CA ILE A 104 14.93 -7.11 -14.98
C ILE A 104 15.59 -6.07 -15.90
N ARG A 105 14.86 -5.00 -16.25
CA ARG A 105 15.41 -3.91 -17.08
C ARG A 105 16.58 -3.22 -16.39
N ILE A 106 16.49 -2.94 -15.09
CA ILE A 106 17.60 -2.37 -14.31
C ILE A 106 18.81 -3.29 -14.37
N LEU A 107 18.64 -4.59 -14.12
CA LEU A 107 19.73 -5.58 -14.19
C LEU A 107 20.38 -5.64 -15.58
N GLN A 108 19.59 -5.55 -16.64
CA GLN A 108 20.10 -5.50 -18.02
C GLN A 108 20.90 -4.23 -18.31
N GLN A 109 20.46 -3.09 -17.76
CA GLN A 109 21.18 -1.81 -17.90
C GLN A 109 22.51 -1.81 -17.16
N LEU A 110 22.66 -2.62 -16.11
CA LEU A 110 23.94 -2.87 -15.44
C LEU A 110 24.86 -3.79 -16.25
N ASN A 111 24.50 -4.11 -17.50
CA ASN A 111 25.22 -5.05 -18.38
C ASN A 111 25.37 -6.46 -17.80
N LEU A 112 24.44 -6.85 -16.95
CA LEU A 112 24.45 -8.17 -16.35
C LEU A 112 23.74 -9.17 -17.27
N LYS A 113 24.39 -10.30 -17.57
CA LYS A 113 23.74 -11.44 -18.22
C LYS A 113 22.87 -12.13 -17.18
N ILE A 114 21.56 -12.07 -17.35
CA ILE A 114 20.59 -12.69 -16.44
C ILE A 114 20.30 -14.10 -16.94
N SER A 115 20.47 -15.09 -16.07
CA SER A 115 20.12 -16.49 -16.34
C SER A 115 18.63 -16.73 -16.13
N ILE A 116 18.10 -17.81 -16.70
CA ILE A 116 16.71 -18.23 -16.49
C ILE A 116 16.45 -18.48 -14.99
N ILE A 117 17.41 -19.08 -14.28
CA ILE A 117 17.29 -19.36 -12.85
C ILE A 117 17.13 -18.07 -12.03
N GLN A 118 17.83 -16.99 -12.40
CA GLN A 118 17.67 -15.68 -11.76
C GLN A 118 16.31 -15.05 -12.04
N ILE A 119 15.75 -15.27 -13.23
CA ILE A 119 14.38 -14.85 -13.56
C ILE A 119 13.39 -15.64 -12.72
N LEU A 120 13.53 -16.94 -12.60
CA LEU A 120 12.69 -17.79 -11.77
C LEU A 120 12.75 -17.37 -10.29
N LEU A 121 13.95 -17.12 -9.78
CA LEU A 121 14.16 -16.65 -8.41
C LEU A 121 13.44 -15.32 -8.18
N LEU A 122 13.59 -14.35 -9.08
CA LEU A 122 12.90 -13.07 -8.99
C LEU A 122 11.37 -13.25 -8.99
N ILE A 123 10.85 -14.12 -9.86
CA ILE A 123 9.42 -14.43 -9.92
C ILE A 123 8.95 -15.06 -8.60
N ILE A 124 9.65 -16.05 -8.08
CA ILE A 124 9.29 -16.71 -6.82
C ILE A 124 9.27 -15.69 -5.68
N ILE A 125 10.31 -14.88 -5.52
CA ILE A 125 10.39 -13.89 -4.46
C ILE A 125 9.27 -12.85 -4.61
N LEU A 126 9.02 -12.35 -5.80
CA LEU A 126 8.05 -11.29 -6.07
C LEU A 126 6.60 -11.75 -5.90
N TRP A 127 6.29 -13.00 -6.25
CA TRP A 127 4.92 -13.51 -6.25
C TRP A 127 4.56 -14.37 -5.06
N CYS A 128 5.54 -14.86 -4.31
CA CYS A 128 5.31 -15.86 -3.27
C CYS A 128 5.65 -15.39 -1.85
N THR A 129 6.28 -14.22 -1.67
CA THR A 129 6.49 -13.68 -0.32
C THR A 129 5.17 -13.17 0.26
N ASN A 130 4.93 -13.43 1.55
CA ASN A 130 3.69 -13.06 2.23
C ASN A 130 3.31 -11.60 2.04
N ASP A 131 4.26 -10.70 2.27
CA ASP A 131 3.98 -9.27 2.19
C ASP A 131 3.64 -8.85 0.76
N MET A 132 4.27 -9.43 -0.26
CA MET A 132 3.91 -9.16 -1.66
C MET A 132 2.55 -9.74 -2.02
N VAL A 133 2.21 -10.96 -1.53
CA VAL A 133 0.88 -11.56 -1.68
C VAL A 133 -0.18 -10.65 -1.08
N PHE A 134 0.05 -10.18 0.15
CA PHE A 134 -0.84 -9.24 0.81
C PHE A 134 -1.03 -7.97 -0.02
N MET A 135 0.05 -7.39 -0.54
CA MET A 135 0.01 -6.12 -1.26
C MET A 135 -0.70 -6.21 -2.62
N TYR A 136 -0.46 -7.27 -3.42
CA TYR A 136 -1.19 -7.37 -4.69
C TYR A 136 -2.62 -7.89 -4.53
N SER A 137 -2.94 -8.49 -3.39
CA SER A 137 -4.31 -8.94 -3.07
C SER A 137 -5.18 -7.86 -2.42
N ASN A 138 -4.70 -6.62 -2.34
CA ASN A 138 -5.44 -5.48 -1.78
C ASN A 138 -5.46 -4.31 -2.77
N GLY A 139 -6.56 -3.54 -2.76
CA GLY A 139 -6.74 -2.35 -3.60
C GLY A 139 -6.02 -1.10 -3.08
N ARG A 140 -4.70 -1.18 -2.75
CA ARG A 140 -3.92 -0.10 -2.16
C ARG A 140 -2.89 0.52 -3.12
N PRO A 141 -2.52 1.81 -2.92
CA PRO A 141 -1.60 2.54 -3.80
C PRO A 141 -0.12 2.13 -3.67
N ASP A 142 0.25 1.34 -2.65
CA ASP A 142 1.63 1.06 -2.30
C ASP A 142 2.43 0.46 -3.47
N LEU A 143 1.86 -0.51 -4.18
CA LEU A 143 2.52 -1.13 -5.35
C LEU A 143 2.66 -0.17 -6.53
N MET A 144 1.76 0.78 -6.71
CA MET A 144 1.91 1.83 -7.71
C MET A 144 3.11 2.71 -7.38
N GLY A 145 3.29 3.05 -6.09
CA GLY A 145 4.51 3.73 -5.63
C GLY A 145 5.78 2.92 -5.91
N ALA A 146 5.75 1.60 -5.68
CA ALA A 146 6.85 0.70 -6.00
C ALA A 146 7.17 0.69 -7.50
N LEU A 147 6.15 0.58 -8.35
CA LEU A 147 6.32 0.62 -9.80
C LEU A 147 6.97 1.94 -10.25
N LEU A 148 6.48 3.07 -9.75
CA LEU A 148 7.03 4.38 -10.08
C LEU A 148 8.49 4.52 -9.65
N LEU A 149 8.87 4.02 -8.45
CA LEU A 149 10.29 3.99 -8.04
C LEU A 149 11.14 3.14 -8.99
N VAL A 150 10.67 1.98 -9.39
CA VAL A 150 11.38 1.12 -10.35
C VAL A 150 11.50 1.79 -11.71
N LEU A 151 10.46 2.46 -12.19
CA LEU A 151 10.50 3.22 -13.46
C LEU A 151 11.46 4.39 -13.38
N ILE A 152 11.46 5.16 -12.28
CA ILE A 152 12.41 6.25 -12.04
C ILE A 152 13.84 5.71 -12.06
N ALA A 153 14.12 4.62 -11.33
CA ALA A 153 15.44 3.99 -11.33
C ALA A 153 15.87 3.55 -12.75
N ASN A 154 14.96 2.98 -13.54
CA ASN A 154 15.21 2.64 -14.94
C ASN A 154 15.58 3.86 -15.78
N GLU A 155 14.82 4.95 -15.65
CA GLU A 155 15.06 6.20 -16.41
C GLU A 155 16.37 6.86 -15.96
N MET A 156 16.69 6.85 -14.67
CA MET A 156 17.98 7.35 -14.16
C MET A 156 19.15 6.58 -14.76
N MET A 157 19.10 5.24 -14.74
CA MET A 157 20.13 4.40 -15.33
C MET A 157 20.27 4.62 -16.83
N HIS A 158 19.18 4.89 -17.53
CA HIS A 158 19.19 5.22 -18.95
C HIS A 158 19.81 6.60 -19.22
N THR A 159 19.46 7.59 -18.41
CA THR A 159 19.91 8.99 -18.53
C THR A 159 21.43 9.10 -18.30
N ILE A 160 21.96 8.37 -17.31
CA ILE A 160 23.42 8.27 -17.06
C ILE A 160 24.16 7.83 -18.33
N LYS A 161 23.54 6.96 -19.15
CA LYS A 161 24.15 6.43 -20.37
C LYS A 161 23.93 7.29 -21.63
N SER A 162 22.80 7.99 -21.76
CA SER A 162 22.39 8.56 -23.05
C SER A 162 21.94 10.02 -23.04
N SER A 163 21.96 10.70 -21.92
CA SER A 163 21.59 12.14 -21.78
C SER A 163 20.20 12.59 -22.32
N LYS A 164 19.41 11.72 -22.94
CA LYS A 164 18.21 12.08 -23.74
C LYS A 164 16.86 12.09 -23.00
N ARG A 165 16.75 11.51 -21.78
CA ARG A 165 15.44 11.30 -21.11
C ARG A 165 15.33 11.99 -19.76
N LYS A 166 15.73 13.24 -19.69
CA LYS A 166 15.81 13.96 -18.41
C LYS A 166 14.43 14.28 -17.81
N TRP A 167 13.47 14.67 -18.65
CA TRP A 167 12.14 15.09 -18.20
C TRP A 167 11.26 13.95 -17.67
N SER A 168 11.47 12.71 -18.12
CA SER A 168 10.74 11.55 -17.60
C SER A 168 10.97 11.34 -16.11
N VAL A 169 12.18 11.59 -15.61
CA VAL A 169 12.49 11.50 -14.19
C VAL A 169 11.69 12.52 -13.37
N LEU A 170 11.58 13.76 -13.85
CA LEU A 170 10.78 14.80 -13.19
C LEU A 170 9.30 14.41 -13.14
N VAL A 171 8.73 14.02 -14.29
CA VAL A 171 7.30 13.66 -14.39
C VAL A 171 6.97 12.44 -13.53
N LEU A 172 7.79 11.38 -13.59
CA LEU A 172 7.60 10.17 -12.77
C LEU A 172 7.74 10.47 -11.27
N SER A 173 8.65 11.38 -10.89
CA SER A 173 8.81 11.80 -9.48
C SER A 173 7.61 12.61 -8.99
N ALA A 174 7.00 13.44 -9.87
CA ALA A 174 5.73 14.11 -9.55
C ALA A 174 4.60 13.11 -9.37
N PHE A 175 4.45 12.12 -10.25
CA PHE A 175 3.47 11.03 -10.10
C PHE A 175 3.70 10.21 -8.84
N LEU A 176 4.96 9.95 -8.47
CA LEU A 176 5.30 9.26 -7.24
C LEU A 176 4.75 10.01 -6.01
N MET A 177 4.96 11.32 -5.96
CA MET A 177 4.46 12.16 -4.87
C MET A 177 2.93 12.24 -4.84
N THR A 178 2.26 12.22 -6.01
CA THR A 178 0.79 12.21 -6.12
C THR A 178 0.18 10.82 -5.90
N THR A 179 1.01 9.79 -5.69
CA THR A 179 0.57 8.41 -5.41
C THR A 179 0.87 7.99 -3.97
N ALA A 180 2.13 8.16 -3.53
CA ALA A 180 2.60 7.66 -2.25
C ALA A 180 3.76 8.53 -1.72
N ILE A 181 3.48 9.35 -0.71
CA ILE A 181 4.45 10.27 -0.09
C ILE A 181 5.65 9.49 0.48
N GLN A 182 5.41 8.34 1.08
CA GLN A 182 6.46 7.47 1.64
C GLN A 182 7.46 7.02 0.57
N ALA A 183 6.96 6.74 -0.63
CA ALA A 183 7.80 6.36 -1.77
C ALA A 183 8.65 7.55 -2.27
N ALA A 184 8.14 8.78 -2.19
CA ALA A 184 8.93 9.98 -2.50
C ALA A 184 10.08 10.17 -1.49
N ILE A 185 9.86 9.91 -0.20
CA ILE A 185 10.91 9.90 0.83
C ILE A 185 11.97 8.85 0.51
N CYS A 186 11.56 7.65 0.12
CA CYS A 186 12.49 6.60 -0.32
C CYS A 186 13.32 7.00 -1.53
N LEU A 187 12.73 7.71 -2.50
CA LEU A 187 13.47 8.22 -3.65
C LEU A 187 14.57 9.20 -3.22
N VAL A 188 14.25 10.15 -2.33
CA VAL A 188 15.26 11.09 -1.82
C VAL A 188 16.40 10.33 -1.14
N LEU A 189 16.09 9.35 -0.31
CA LEU A 189 17.09 8.51 0.33
C LEU A 189 17.95 7.75 -0.69
N LEU A 190 17.33 7.14 -1.69
CA LEU A 190 18.04 6.43 -2.77
C LEU A 190 19.03 7.37 -3.48
N LEU A 191 18.64 8.61 -3.73
CA LEU A 191 19.49 9.61 -4.35
C LEU A 191 20.66 10.04 -3.46
N VAL A 192 20.40 10.30 -2.18
CA VAL A 192 21.45 10.64 -1.21
C VAL A 192 22.46 9.51 -1.08
N LEU A 193 22.01 8.27 -0.91
CA LEU A 193 22.89 7.11 -0.81
C LEU A 193 23.64 6.83 -2.12
N SER A 194 22.98 7.03 -3.27
CA SER A 194 23.65 6.93 -4.57
C SER A 194 24.79 7.93 -4.69
N PHE A 195 24.58 9.16 -4.25
CA PHE A 195 25.59 10.20 -4.23
C PHE A 195 26.79 9.86 -3.32
N LEU A 196 26.51 9.24 -2.16
CA LEU A 196 27.54 8.88 -1.18
C LEU A 196 28.32 7.61 -1.59
N VAL A 197 27.69 6.65 -2.26
CA VAL A 197 28.27 5.33 -2.52
C VAL A 197 28.78 5.16 -3.95
N LEU A 198 28.17 5.87 -4.93
CA LEU A 198 28.47 5.72 -6.36
C LEU A 198 29.29 6.92 -6.90
N ASP A 199 30.54 7.03 -6.46
CA ASP A 199 31.44 8.16 -6.77
C ASP A 199 31.61 8.45 -8.28
N LEU A 200 31.52 7.43 -9.12
CA LEU A 200 31.79 7.53 -10.59
C LEU A 200 30.78 8.41 -11.34
N TYR A 201 29.61 8.68 -10.79
CA TYR A 201 28.50 9.35 -11.47
C TYR A 201 27.98 10.57 -10.71
N ARG A 202 28.84 11.22 -9.91
CA ARG A 202 28.41 12.34 -9.03
C ARG A 202 27.76 13.50 -9.81
N LYS A 203 28.22 13.80 -11.00
CA LYS A 203 27.71 14.91 -11.81
C LYS A 203 26.29 14.64 -12.31
N GLU A 204 26.10 13.46 -12.86
CA GLU A 204 24.81 12.96 -13.34
C GLU A 204 23.83 12.78 -12.19
N ILE A 205 24.28 12.24 -11.06
CA ILE A 205 23.44 12.03 -9.87
C ILE A 205 22.97 13.37 -9.31
N LYS A 206 23.82 14.40 -9.24
CA LYS A 206 23.40 15.75 -8.83
C LYS A 206 22.26 16.28 -9.69
N TYR A 207 22.39 16.16 -11.00
CA TYR A 207 21.36 16.62 -11.93
C TYR A 207 20.05 15.82 -11.80
N LEU A 208 20.14 14.50 -11.70
CA LEU A 208 18.99 13.60 -11.48
C LEU A 208 18.31 13.87 -10.14
N THR A 209 19.10 14.18 -9.10
CA THR A 209 18.58 14.61 -7.79
C THR A 209 17.79 15.90 -7.92
N PHE A 210 18.32 16.90 -8.61
CA PHE A 210 17.62 18.15 -8.87
C PHE A 210 16.28 17.90 -9.58
N LEU A 211 16.26 17.12 -10.66
CA LEU A 211 15.03 16.78 -11.37
C LEU A 211 14.02 16.03 -10.51
N SER A 212 14.50 15.07 -9.70
CA SER A 212 13.62 14.28 -8.83
C SER A 212 13.02 15.13 -7.72
N VAL A 213 13.83 15.96 -7.06
CA VAL A 213 13.34 16.89 -6.03
C VAL A 213 12.35 17.89 -6.62
N SER A 214 12.65 18.46 -7.81
CA SER A 214 11.73 19.36 -8.51
C SER A 214 10.42 18.65 -8.87
N GLY A 215 10.47 17.39 -9.30
CA GLY A 215 9.28 16.57 -9.56
C GLY A 215 8.48 16.31 -8.29
N ILE A 216 9.13 15.94 -7.18
CA ILE A 216 8.47 15.74 -5.88
C ILE A 216 7.79 17.04 -5.43
N LEU A 217 8.47 18.18 -5.51
CA LEU A 217 7.87 19.47 -5.15
C LEU A 217 6.68 19.80 -6.04
N LEU A 218 6.78 19.59 -7.35
CA LEU A 218 5.65 19.76 -8.28
C LEU A 218 4.47 18.86 -7.89
N GLY A 219 4.70 17.57 -7.63
CA GLY A 219 3.67 16.65 -7.19
C GLY A 219 3.05 17.05 -5.84
N PHE A 220 3.85 17.58 -4.92
CA PHE A 220 3.35 18.11 -3.65
C PHE A 220 2.43 19.32 -3.86
N VAL A 221 2.83 20.27 -4.70
CA VAL A 221 2.00 21.43 -5.08
C VAL A 221 0.69 20.98 -5.72
N VAL A 222 0.72 20.00 -6.62
CA VAL A 222 -0.49 19.43 -7.24
C VAL A 222 -1.40 18.80 -6.18
N ASN A 223 -0.88 18.04 -5.23
CA ASN A 223 -1.67 17.49 -4.11
C ASN A 223 -2.30 18.60 -3.28
N CYS A 224 -1.51 19.61 -2.89
CA CYS A 224 -2.01 20.75 -2.11
C CYS A 224 -3.10 21.51 -2.85
N ALA A 225 -2.93 21.75 -4.15
CA ALA A 225 -3.93 22.43 -4.97
C ALA A 225 -5.22 21.60 -5.08
N PHE A 226 -5.11 20.29 -5.27
CA PHE A 226 -6.26 19.37 -5.28
C PHE A 226 -6.99 19.38 -3.93
N MET A 227 -6.26 19.28 -2.81
CA MET A 227 -6.83 19.31 -1.48
C MET A 227 -7.44 20.68 -1.13
N ALA A 228 -6.82 21.78 -1.56
CA ALA A 228 -7.35 23.14 -1.38
C ALA A 228 -8.64 23.34 -2.16
N TYR A 229 -8.71 22.86 -3.40
CA TYR A 229 -9.93 22.91 -4.22
C TYR A 229 -11.13 22.24 -3.53
N HIS A 230 -10.88 21.16 -2.78
CA HIS A 230 -11.90 20.46 -2.00
C HIS A 230 -12.06 20.97 -0.56
N GLY A 231 -11.35 22.02 -0.14
CA GLY A 231 -11.44 22.57 1.22
C GLY A 231 -10.73 21.74 2.31
N HIS A 232 -9.89 20.76 1.94
CA HIS A 232 -9.26 19.81 2.86
C HIS A 232 -7.74 19.94 2.98
N LEU A 233 -7.16 21.08 2.57
CA LEU A 233 -5.71 21.27 2.60
C LEU A 233 -5.10 21.04 3.98
N MET A 234 -5.72 21.58 5.04
CA MET A 234 -5.18 21.45 6.38
C MET A 234 -5.29 20.03 6.93
N SER A 235 -6.37 19.33 6.65
CA SER A 235 -6.51 17.91 7.02
C SER A 235 -5.42 17.06 6.37
N PHE A 236 -5.08 17.34 5.11
CA PHE A 236 -4.00 16.69 4.39
C PHE A 236 -2.62 16.99 4.99
N VAL A 237 -2.31 18.27 5.26
CA VAL A 237 -1.04 18.68 5.87
C VAL A 237 -0.87 18.06 7.26
N VAL A 238 -1.91 18.11 8.10
CA VAL A 238 -1.89 17.47 9.43
C VAL A 238 -1.67 15.98 9.32
N ASN A 239 -2.31 15.29 8.36
CA ASN A 239 -2.10 13.86 8.16
C ASN A 239 -0.64 13.53 7.79
N ILE A 240 0.01 14.31 6.92
CA ILE A 240 1.42 14.10 6.56
C ILE A 240 2.31 14.15 7.81
N PHE A 241 2.06 15.10 8.71
CA PHE A 241 2.89 15.35 9.90
C PHE A 241 2.48 14.53 11.13
N SER A 242 1.32 13.88 11.15
CA SER A 242 0.79 13.21 12.34
C SER A 242 1.49 11.90 12.72
N TYR A 243 2.26 11.30 11.81
CA TYR A 243 2.73 9.92 11.95
C TYR A 243 4.14 9.73 12.54
N SER A 244 4.89 10.79 12.84
CA SER A 244 6.20 10.66 13.48
C SER A 244 6.34 11.60 14.67
N GLY A 245 7.11 11.19 15.72
CA GLY A 245 7.40 12.05 16.86
C GLY A 245 8.12 13.34 16.45
N THR A 246 9.07 13.25 15.51
CA THR A 246 9.77 14.41 14.94
C THR A 246 8.84 15.30 14.13
N ALA A 247 7.96 14.69 13.31
CA ALA A 247 6.98 15.44 12.54
C ALA A 247 5.92 16.09 13.43
N LYS A 248 5.55 15.46 14.57
CA LYS A 248 4.69 16.08 15.59
C LYS A 248 5.34 17.32 16.18
N ALA A 249 6.63 17.26 16.51
CA ALA A 249 7.36 18.42 17.04
C ALA A 249 7.44 19.56 16.01
N ILE A 250 7.70 19.24 14.73
CA ILE A 250 7.70 20.22 13.63
C ILE A 250 6.28 20.77 13.42
N ALA A 251 5.26 19.90 13.43
CA ALA A 251 3.86 20.33 13.30
C ALA A 251 3.43 21.23 14.45
N ALA A 252 3.84 20.92 15.69
CA ALA A 252 3.57 21.76 16.86
C ALA A 252 4.19 23.17 16.75
N PHE A 253 5.30 23.30 16.01
CA PHE A 253 5.92 24.58 15.73
C PHE A 253 5.27 25.34 14.56
N ILE A 254 4.96 24.63 13.47
CA ILE A 254 4.47 25.24 12.21
C ILE A 254 2.95 25.49 12.25
N LEU A 255 2.16 24.59 12.85
CA LEU A 255 0.69 24.69 12.84
C LEU A 255 0.16 25.97 13.50
N PRO A 256 0.69 26.46 14.65
CA PRO A 256 0.25 27.73 15.19
C PRO A 256 0.50 28.89 14.24
N MET A 257 1.68 28.94 13.59
CA MET A 257 2.01 29.97 12.59
C MET A 257 1.07 29.92 11.38
N MET A 258 0.70 28.72 10.93
CA MET A 258 -0.25 28.53 9.81
C MET A 258 -1.68 28.84 10.23
N SER A 259 -2.08 28.55 11.47
CA SER A 259 -3.42 28.85 11.97
C SER A 259 -3.71 30.35 11.99
N ASP A 260 -2.72 31.16 12.42
CA ASP A 260 -2.81 32.61 12.42
C ASP A 260 -2.95 33.18 11.00
N CYS A 261 -2.28 32.55 10.02
CA CYS A 261 -2.35 32.96 8.61
C CYS A 261 -3.62 32.50 7.88
N LEU A 262 -4.23 31.38 8.30
CA LEU A 262 -5.30 30.69 7.57
C LEU A 262 -6.63 30.66 8.34
N GLY A 263 -6.69 31.23 9.55
CA GLY A 263 -7.90 31.28 10.37
C GLY A 263 -8.39 29.91 10.90
N ILE A 264 -7.49 28.98 11.15
CA ILE A 264 -7.79 27.59 11.51
C ILE A 264 -7.52 27.35 13.00
N ASP A 265 -8.39 26.60 13.66
CA ASP A 265 -8.24 26.24 15.08
C ASP A 265 -7.07 25.26 15.30
N ALA A 266 -5.89 25.79 15.67
CA ALA A 266 -4.69 25.03 15.97
C ALA A 266 -4.88 24.05 17.16
N ALA A 267 -5.72 24.40 18.15
CA ALA A 267 -5.96 23.57 19.32
C ALA A 267 -6.71 22.27 18.95
N TYR A 268 -7.66 22.36 18.03
CA TYR A 268 -8.35 21.18 17.49
C TYR A 268 -7.39 20.21 16.81
N PHE A 269 -6.47 20.72 15.98
CA PHE A 269 -5.50 19.88 15.29
C PHE A 269 -4.44 19.30 16.23
N MET A 270 -3.99 20.07 17.22
CA MET A 270 -3.05 19.57 18.24
C MET A 270 -3.69 18.47 19.11
N GLY A 271 -4.97 18.60 19.45
CA GLY A 271 -5.74 17.56 20.14
C GLY A 271 -5.87 16.27 19.32
N LYS A 272 -6.07 16.36 18.00
CA LYS A 272 -6.04 15.20 17.10
C LYS A 272 -4.66 14.57 16.99
N LEU A 273 -3.61 15.37 16.84
CA LEU A 273 -2.22 14.89 16.79
C LEU A 273 -1.81 14.13 18.06
N SER A 274 -2.26 14.58 19.23
CA SER A 274 -1.97 13.90 20.50
C SER A 274 -2.68 12.55 20.60
N LYS A 275 -3.92 12.43 20.10
CA LYS A 275 -4.71 11.18 20.10
C LYS A 275 -4.23 10.15 19.07
N MET A 276 -3.55 10.57 18.00
CA MET A 276 -2.93 9.68 17.01
C MET A 276 -1.55 9.18 17.45
N GLY A 277 -1.22 9.30 18.74
CA GLY A 277 0.07 8.90 19.32
C GLY A 277 0.36 7.43 19.12
N MET A 278 1.57 7.13 18.67
CA MET A 278 2.08 5.76 18.65
C MET A 278 2.49 5.37 20.06
N ASP A 279 1.66 4.58 20.72
CA ASP A 279 1.89 4.12 22.09
C ASP A 279 2.98 3.04 22.20
N SER A 280 3.43 2.49 21.06
CA SER A 280 4.43 1.43 21.06
C SER A 280 5.86 1.99 21.21
N PRO A 281 6.65 1.48 22.18
CA PRO A 281 8.05 1.85 22.35
C PRO A 281 8.89 1.65 21.08
N LEU A 282 9.89 2.49 20.85
CA LEU A 282 10.76 2.44 19.66
C LEU A 282 11.36 1.04 19.43
N TYR A 283 11.80 0.36 20.50
CA TYR A 283 12.37 -0.98 20.40
C TYR A 283 11.37 -2.02 19.89
N MET A 284 10.09 -1.94 20.31
CA MET A 284 9.05 -2.84 19.79
C MET A 284 8.79 -2.61 18.31
N ARG A 285 8.78 -1.34 17.87
CA ARG A 285 8.66 -1.01 16.44
C ARG A 285 9.84 -1.53 15.63
N LEU A 286 11.06 -1.42 16.15
CA LEU A 286 12.25 -1.99 15.53
C LEU A 286 12.16 -3.51 15.46
N ILE A 287 11.77 -4.19 16.53
CA ILE A 287 11.57 -5.64 16.54
C ILE A 287 10.53 -6.02 15.48
N SER A 288 9.35 -5.43 15.49
CA SER A 288 8.30 -5.69 14.50
C SER A 288 8.81 -5.49 13.07
N ALA A 289 9.60 -4.45 12.85
CA ALA A 289 10.17 -4.14 11.55
C ALA A 289 11.09 -5.22 11.00
N PHE A 290 11.98 -5.75 11.83
CA PHE A 290 13.00 -6.71 11.40
C PHE A 290 12.59 -8.17 11.59
N THR A 291 11.50 -8.48 12.28
CA THR A 291 11.02 -9.86 12.50
C THR A 291 10.06 -10.38 11.44
N ARG A 292 9.83 -9.64 10.34
CA ARG A 292 9.02 -10.13 9.22
C ARG A 292 9.66 -11.38 8.60
N PRO A 293 9.00 -12.55 8.61
CA PRO A 293 9.66 -13.82 8.32
C PRO A 293 10.35 -13.86 6.95
N ALA A 294 9.67 -13.43 5.89
CA ALA A 294 10.24 -13.43 4.54
C ALA A 294 11.39 -12.43 4.40
N TYR A 295 11.22 -11.22 4.93
CA TYR A 295 12.25 -10.18 4.89
C TYR A 295 13.49 -10.60 5.68
N LEU A 296 13.29 -11.05 6.91
CA LEU A 296 14.37 -11.49 7.80
C LEU A 296 15.14 -12.67 7.22
N THR A 297 14.43 -13.66 6.66
CA THR A 297 15.07 -14.83 6.05
C THR A 297 15.96 -14.45 4.89
N LEU A 298 15.46 -13.61 3.96
CA LEU A 298 16.26 -13.15 2.83
C LEU A 298 17.45 -12.29 3.29
N LEU A 299 17.21 -11.38 4.23
CA LEU A 299 18.25 -10.51 4.76
C LEU A 299 19.35 -11.30 5.50
N ILE A 300 18.99 -12.27 6.35
CA ILE A 300 19.94 -13.13 7.04
C ILE A 300 20.74 -13.95 6.03
N ALA A 301 20.10 -14.55 5.03
CA ALA A 301 20.80 -15.30 4.00
C ALA A 301 21.82 -14.42 3.25
N ASP A 302 21.45 -13.20 2.90
CA ASP A 302 22.33 -12.26 2.22
C ASP A 302 23.46 -11.77 3.13
N ILE A 303 23.21 -11.52 4.42
CA ILE A 303 24.24 -11.15 5.42
C ILE A 303 25.24 -12.29 5.61
N VAL A 304 24.76 -13.50 5.88
CA VAL A 304 25.61 -14.68 6.08
C VAL A 304 26.49 -14.89 4.84
N PHE A 305 25.89 -14.83 3.68
CA PHE A 305 26.65 -14.97 2.45
C PHE A 305 27.69 -13.84 2.26
N LEU A 306 27.35 -12.59 2.53
CA LEU A 306 28.27 -11.46 2.45
C LEU A 306 29.45 -11.62 3.42
N LEU A 307 29.20 -12.10 4.64
CA LEU A 307 30.26 -12.33 5.64
C LEU A 307 31.24 -13.41 5.18
N PHE A 308 30.76 -14.56 4.67
CA PHE A 308 31.62 -15.64 4.22
C PHE A 308 32.39 -15.33 2.92
N TYR A 309 31.84 -14.49 2.06
CA TYR A 309 32.42 -14.24 0.73
C TYR A 309 32.91 -12.79 0.53
N LEU A 310 33.08 -12.01 1.58
CA LEU A 310 33.52 -10.60 1.51
C LEU A 310 34.75 -10.37 0.64
N LYS A 311 35.78 -11.24 0.78
CA LYS A 311 37.01 -11.14 -0.01
C LYS A 311 36.79 -11.38 -1.51
N SER A 312 35.92 -12.32 -1.86
CA SER A 312 35.57 -12.65 -3.24
C SER A 312 34.66 -11.60 -3.87
N ILE A 313 33.71 -11.06 -3.10
CA ILE A 313 32.74 -10.03 -3.53
C ILE A 313 33.45 -8.72 -3.88
N LYS A 314 34.50 -8.33 -3.13
CA LYS A 314 35.29 -7.12 -3.43
C LYS A 314 35.94 -7.13 -4.80
N LYS A 315 36.20 -8.32 -5.37
CA LYS A 315 36.78 -8.50 -6.72
C LYS A 315 35.74 -8.40 -7.85
N VAL A 316 34.46 -8.38 -7.52
CA VAL A 316 33.40 -8.39 -8.53
C VAL A 316 33.17 -6.96 -9.06
N PRO A 317 32.99 -6.75 -10.39
CA PRO A 317 32.86 -5.42 -10.99
C PRO A 317 31.66 -4.62 -10.44
N TYR A 318 30.63 -5.31 -9.94
CA TYR A 318 29.41 -4.67 -9.38
C TYR A 318 29.40 -4.64 -7.85
N TYR A 319 30.55 -4.78 -7.17
CA TYR A 319 30.64 -4.70 -5.70
C TYR A 319 30.00 -3.46 -5.10
N ARG A 320 30.20 -2.28 -5.74
CA ARG A 320 29.58 -1.02 -5.27
C ARG A 320 28.06 -1.05 -5.28
N ILE A 321 27.47 -1.73 -6.28
CA ILE A 321 26.02 -1.90 -6.38
C ILE A 321 25.53 -2.85 -5.29
N ILE A 322 26.23 -3.96 -5.05
CA ILE A 322 25.91 -4.87 -3.95
C ILE A 322 25.95 -4.11 -2.62
N ARG A 323 27.00 -3.34 -2.36
CA ARG A 323 27.12 -2.50 -1.16
C ARG A 323 25.98 -1.49 -1.05
N PHE A 324 25.64 -0.82 -2.14
CA PHE A 324 24.54 0.13 -2.19
C PHE A 324 23.20 -0.52 -1.85
N LEU A 325 22.87 -1.64 -2.49
CA LEU A 325 21.62 -2.37 -2.24
C LEU A 325 21.56 -2.89 -0.81
N PHE A 326 22.67 -3.40 -0.26
CA PHE A 326 22.74 -3.84 1.13
C PHE A 326 22.47 -2.69 2.13
N ILE A 327 23.04 -1.52 1.88
CA ILE A 327 22.78 -0.33 2.69
C ILE A 327 21.30 0.06 2.60
N MET A 328 20.71 0.03 1.40
CA MET A 328 19.29 0.35 1.20
C MET A 328 18.37 -0.61 1.95
N THR A 329 18.64 -1.93 1.90
CA THR A 329 17.82 -2.92 2.62
C THR A 329 17.85 -2.73 4.13
N THR A 330 18.90 -2.15 4.68
CA THR A 330 19.03 -1.93 6.13
C THR A 330 18.45 -0.58 6.56
N ILE A 331 18.72 0.47 5.78
CA ILE A 331 18.34 1.84 6.17
C ILE A 331 16.85 2.11 5.93
N ILE A 332 16.23 1.56 4.87
CA ILE A 332 14.81 1.83 4.59
C ILE A 332 13.91 1.37 5.74
N PRO A 333 13.99 0.15 6.26
CA PRO A 333 13.19 -0.26 7.41
C PRO A 333 13.41 0.63 8.63
N LEU A 334 14.66 0.97 8.92
CA LEU A 334 15.00 1.85 10.03
C LEU A 334 14.32 3.22 9.90
N LEU A 335 14.38 3.81 8.71
CA LEU A 335 13.71 5.11 8.47
C LEU A 335 12.18 4.99 8.54
N MET A 336 11.60 3.88 8.05
CA MET A 336 10.16 3.66 8.17
C MET A 336 9.74 3.57 9.64
N VAL A 337 10.52 2.88 10.48
CA VAL A 337 10.28 2.83 11.93
C VAL A 337 10.38 4.22 12.57
N LEU A 338 11.40 5.01 12.21
CA LEU A 338 11.57 6.38 12.71
C LEU A 338 10.44 7.30 12.23
N ALA A 339 9.96 7.11 11.01
CA ALA A 339 8.79 7.80 10.48
C ALA A 339 7.46 7.29 11.05
N GLY A 340 7.49 6.27 11.91
CA GLY A 340 6.28 5.69 12.48
C GLY A 340 5.48 4.81 11.54
N ARG A 341 6.07 4.36 10.45
CA ARG A 341 5.45 3.53 9.40
C ARG A 341 6.03 2.11 9.43
N TYR A 342 5.77 1.36 10.52
CA TYR A 342 6.35 0.03 10.76
C TYR A 342 5.41 -1.13 10.38
N GLU A 343 4.24 -0.86 9.83
CA GLU A 343 3.32 -1.88 9.36
C GLU A 343 3.83 -2.62 8.11
N SER A 344 3.42 -3.89 7.94
CA SER A 344 3.93 -4.78 6.89
C SER A 344 3.85 -4.18 5.48
N TYR A 345 2.79 -3.48 5.21
CA TYR A 345 2.52 -2.90 3.90
C TYR A 345 3.39 -1.68 3.54
N TYR A 346 4.23 -1.19 4.45
CA TYR A 346 5.24 -0.16 4.13
C TYR A 346 6.61 -0.75 3.77
N TYR A 347 6.83 -2.05 4.00
CA TYR A 347 8.14 -2.70 3.77
C TYR A 347 8.46 -2.99 2.31
N TRP A 348 7.49 -2.91 1.40
CA TRP A 348 7.73 -3.13 -0.02
C TRP A 348 8.90 -2.31 -0.57
N MET A 349 9.13 -1.12 -0.03
CA MET A 349 10.24 -0.25 -0.42
C MET A 349 11.60 -0.86 -0.09
N ALA A 350 11.69 -1.61 1.01
CA ALA A 350 12.88 -2.35 1.39
C ALA A 350 13.03 -3.68 0.61
N TYR A 351 11.91 -4.30 0.24
CA TYR A 351 11.92 -5.53 -0.56
C TYR A 351 12.50 -5.31 -1.96
N LEU A 352 12.29 -4.17 -2.61
CA LEU A 352 12.82 -3.92 -3.94
C LEU A 352 14.35 -4.02 -3.99
N PRO A 353 15.14 -3.31 -3.16
CA PRO A 353 16.59 -3.46 -3.13
C PRO A 353 17.02 -4.85 -2.64
N LEU A 354 16.27 -5.47 -1.71
CA LEU A 354 16.56 -6.82 -1.23
C LEU A 354 16.43 -7.86 -2.36
N PHE A 355 15.37 -7.82 -3.14
CA PHE A 355 15.19 -8.72 -4.29
C PHE A 355 16.30 -8.56 -5.32
N MET A 356 16.70 -7.32 -5.61
CA MET A 356 17.81 -7.01 -6.49
C MET A 356 19.14 -7.56 -5.94
N LEU A 357 19.38 -7.38 -4.63
CA LEU A 357 20.56 -7.88 -3.94
C LEU A 357 20.66 -9.41 -4.05
N THR A 358 19.58 -10.11 -3.69
CA THR A 358 19.49 -11.57 -3.75
C THR A 358 19.76 -12.10 -5.17
N VAL A 359 19.14 -11.49 -6.18
CA VAL A 359 19.36 -11.88 -7.59
C VAL A 359 20.80 -11.62 -8.06
N LEU A 360 21.44 -10.54 -7.58
CA LEU A 360 22.86 -10.26 -7.88
C LEU A 360 23.80 -11.23 -7.20
N LEU A 361 23.59 -11.54 -5.93
CA LEU A 361 24.39 -12.48 -5.16
C LEU A 361 24.34 -13.90 -5.77
N PHE A 362 23.20 -14.26 -6.37
CA PHE A 362 23.05 -15.56 -7.06
C PHE A 362 24.04 -15.79 -8.21
N LYS A 363 24.67 -14.75 -8.73
CA LYS A 363 25.74 -14.89 -9.73
C LYS A 363 27.01 -15.48 -9.17
N LEU A 364 27.20 -15.45 -7.87
CA LEU A 364 28.44 -15.93 -7.25
C LEU A 364 28.40 -17.47 -7.12
N PRO A 365 29.49 -18.19 -7.49
CA PRO A 365 29.43 -19.63 -7.68
C PRO A 365 28.92 -20.44 -6.48
N ASN A 366 29.22 -19.98 -5.29
CA ASN A 366 28.88 -20.69 -4.05
C ASN A 366 27.53 -20.28 -3.43
N TYR A 367 26.84 -19.29 -4.00
CA TYR A 367 25.54 -18.84 -3.52
C TYR A 367 24.39 -19.81 -3.82
N ARG A 368 24.62 -20.81 -4.65
CA ARG A 368 23.60 -21.82 -5.02
C ARG A 368 23.00 -22.53 -3.80
N TRP A 369 23.79 -22.77 -2.76
CA TRP A 369 23.33 -23.36 -1.50
C TRP A 369 22.46 -22.40 -0.68
N GLY A 370 22.79 -21.11 -0.64
CA GLY A 370 21.93 -20.10 -0.02
C GLY A 370 20.56 -20.04 -0.68
N CYS A 371 20.50 -20.16 -2.02
CA CYS A 371 19.25 -20.20 -2.75
C CYS A 371 18.39 -21.42 -2.46
N PHE A 372 18.99 -22.56 -2.13
CA PHE A 372 18.23 -23.72 -1.68
C PHE A 372 17.50 -23.41 -0.35
N ILE A 373 18.19 -22.76 0.59
CA ILE A 373 17.61 -22.33 1.87
C ILE A 373 16.51 -21.29 1.62
N ILE A 374 16.73 -20.29 0.74
CA ILE A 374 15.74 -19.27 0.37
C ILE A 374 14.53 -19.94 -0.30
N SER A 375 14.74 -20.84 -1.26
CA SER A 375 13.66 -21.54 -1.95
C SER A 375 12.83 -22.39 -0.98
N PHE A 376 13.47 -23.05 -0.02
CA PHE A 376 12.80 -23.83 1.01
C PHE A 376 12.00 -22.93 1.96
N SER A 377 12.58 -21.80 2.37
CA SER A 377 11.89 -20.82 3.22
C SER A 377 10.69 -20.18 2.51
N VAL A 378 10.82 -19.87 1.23
CA VAL A 378 9.71 -19.37 0.39
C VAL A 378 8.64 -20.46 0.21
N LEU A 379 9.02 -21.71 -0.01
CA LEU A 379 8.08 -22.83 -0.12
C LEU A 379 7.34 -23.08 1.20
N PHE A 380 8.03 -22.97 2.33
CA PHE A 380 7.44 -23.04 3.67
C PHE A 380 6.43 -21.91 3.92
N LEU A 381 6.78 -20.69 3.51
CA LEU A 381 5.87 -19.54 3.59
C LEU A 381 4.66 -19.69 2.67
N LEU A 382 4.82 -20.30 1.50
CA LEU A 382 3.72 -20.61 0.58
C LEU A 382 2.73 -21.62 1.18
N THR A 383 3.25 -22.69 1.84
CA THR A 383 2.41 -23.67 2.49
C THR A 383 1.70 -23.10 3.71
N HIS A 384 2.39 -22.29 4.50
CA HIS A 384 1.80 -21.59 5.64
C HIS A 384 0.70 -20.61 5.20
N ASN A 385 0.90 -19.85 4.12
CA ASN A 385 -0.12 -18.96 3.57
C ASN A 385 -1.34 -19.69 3.00
N ARG A 386 -1.16 -20.86 2.41
CA ARG A 386 -2.29 -21.67 1.96
C ARG A 386 -3.12 -22.16 3.15
N MET A 387 -2.51 -22.53 4.26
CA MET A 387 -3.22 -22.97 5.48
C MET A 387 -4.02 -21.83 6.14
N GLN A 388 -3.57 -20.57 6.04
CA GLN A 388 -4.36 -19.43 6.50
C GLN A 388 -5.50 -19.04 5.55
N LYS A 389 -5.50 -19.54 4.30
CA LYS A 389 -6.46 -19.20 3.25
C LYS A 389 -7.77 -20.03 3.26
N ASP A 390 -7.95 -20.94 4.18
CA ASP A 390 -9.17 -21.77 4.24
C ASP A 390 -10.43 -21.05 4.75
N ASN A 391 -10.41 -19.73 4.74
CA ASN A 391 -11.62 -18.96 4.95
C ASN A 391 -12.36 -18.74 3.61
N ASN A 392 -13.08 -19.75 3.15
CA ASN A 392 -14.10 -19.68 2.09
C ASN A 392 -15.28 -18.72 2.44
N ASN A 393 -15.04 -17.80 3.37
CA ASN A 393 -16.08 -16.95 3.94
C ASN A 393 -16.60 -15.91 2.94
N TYR A 394 -15.81 -15.54 1.91
CA TYR A 394 -16.24 -14.49 0.98
C TYR A 394 -17.42 -14.94 0.09
N HIS A 395 -17.40 -16.16 -0.46
CA HIS A 395 -18.53 -16.67 -1.25
C HIS A 395 -19.81 -16.85 -0.43
N GLU A 396 -19.65 -17.24 0.83
CA GLU A 396 -20.78 -17.32 1.75
C GLU A 396 -21.32 -15.93 2.10
N LEU A 397 -20.42 -14.94 2.27
CA LEU A 397 -20.77 -13.54 2.45
C LEU A 397 -21.53 -12.99 1.25
N GLU A 398 -21.04 -13.23 0.02
CA GLU A 398 -21.70 -12.86 -1.22
C GLU A 398 -23.10 -13.46 -1.31
N SER A 399 -23.21 -14.76 -1.03
CA SER A 399 -24.50 -15.45 -0.99
C SER A 399 -25.44 -14.85 0.05
N PHE A 400 -24.96 -14.64 1.28
CA PHE A 400 -25.78 -14.07 2.36
C PHE A 400 -26.31 -12.67 2.00
N ILE A 401 -25.43 -11.76 1.57
CA ILE A 401 -25.81 -10.39 1.23
C ILE A 401 -26.78 -10.36 0.03
N SER A 402 -26.57 -11.21 -0.99
CA SER A 402 -27.46 -11.29 -2.15
C SER A 402 -28.88 -11.74 -1.79
N HIS A 403 -29.05 -12.56 -0.76
CA HIS A 403 -30.37 -12.97 -0.24
C HIS A 403 -31.05 -11.88 0.61
N CYS A 404 -30.31 -10.89 1.09
CA CYS A 404 -30.87 -9.78 1.87
C CYS A 404 -31.51 -8.70 0.96
N THR A 405 -32.52 -9.07 0.16
CA THR A 405 -33.19 -8.17 -0.81
C THR A 405 -33.80 -6.91 -0.15
N MET A 406 -34.11 -6.97 1.15
CA MET A 406 -34.63 -5.84 1.92
C MET A 406 -33.63 -4.69 2.05
N LEU A 407 -32.36 -4.92 1.80
CA LEU A 407 -31.30 -3.90 1.88
C LEU A 407 -31.21 -3.04 0.62
N LYS A 408 -31.93 -3.40 -0.46
CA LYS A 408 -31.85 -2.70 -1.73
C LYS A 408 -32.26 -1.23 -1.60
N ASP A 409 -31.37 -0.34 -2.04
CA ASP A 409 -31.53 1.12 -2.06
C ASP A 409 -31.79 1.75 -0.66
N LYS A 410 -31.48 1.02 0.41
CA LYS A 410 -31.63 1.48 1.78
C LYS A 410 -30.36 2.16 2.30
N ARG A 411 -30.52 2.98 3.34
CA ARG A 411 -29.40 3.57 4.08
C ARG A 411 -28.91 2.58 5.11
N ILE A 412 -27.67 2.13 4.93
CA ILE A 412 -27.12 0.99 5.67
C ILE A 412 -25.81 1.43 6.33
N ILE A 413 -25.62 1.04 7.58
CA ILE A 413 -24.30 1.03 8.22
C ILE A 413 -23.78 -0.40 8.17
N ALA A 414 -22.55 -0.58 7.70
CA ALA A 414 -21.98 -1.89 7.45
C ALA A 414 -20.50 -1.95 7.83
N PRO A 415 -19.97 -3.16 8.14
CA PRO A 415 -18.54 -3.39 8.28
C PRO A 415 -17.84 -3.34 6.92
N PHE A 416 -16.54 -3.07 6.93
CA PHE A 416 -15.74 -3.01 5.68
C PHE A 416 -15.71 -4.36 4.94
N SER A 417 -15.83 -5.47 5.64
CA SER A 417 -15.81 -6.82 5.07
C SER A 417 -16.88 -7.07 4.01
N VAL A 418 -18.05 -6.41 4.11
CA VAL A 418 -19.16 -6.54 3.14
C VAL A 418 -19.14 -5.49 2.02
N PHE A 419 -18.12 -4.63 1.95
CA PHE A 419 -18.06 -3.45 1.08
C PHE A 419 -18.46 -3.73 -0.37
N TYR A 420 -17.80 -4.69 -1.02
CA TYR A 420 -18.05 -4.95 -2.44
C TYR A 420 -19.46 -5.48 -2.69
N GLU A 421 -19.97 -6.33 -1.80
CA GLU A 421 -21.28 -6.97 -2.00
C GLU A 421 -22.42 -6.01 -1.69
N ILE A 422 -22.35 -5.31 -0.58
CA ILE A 422 -23.39 -4.36 -0.21
C ILE A 422 -23.47 -3.19 -1.20
N SER A 423 -22.34 -2.76 -1.74
CA SER A 423 -22.28 -1.69 -2.72
C SER A 423 -22.92 -2.06 -4.08
N LYS A 424 -23.15 -3.37 -4.37
CA LYS A 424 -23.93 -3.82 -5.54
C LYS A 424 -25.43 -3.56 -5.38
N ILE A 425 -25.93 -3.52 -4.15
CA ILE A 425 -27.36 -3.44 -3.85
C ILE A 425 -27.79 -2.09 -3.26
N SER A 426 -26.89 -1.32 -2.65
CA SER A 426 -27.16 0.02 -2.18
C SER A 426 -25.97 0.97 -2.34
N ASN A 427 -26.23 2.13 -2.94
CA ASN A 427 -25.28 3.25 -3.00
C ASN A 427 -25.29 4.11 -1.72
N ASN A 428 -26.18 3.85 -0.78
CA ASN A 428 -26.36 4.60 0.47
C ASN A 428 -25.78 3.83 1.67
N THR A 429 -24.71 3.10 1.48
CA THR A 429 -24.03 2.38 2.55
C THR A 429 -22.89 3.20 3.11
N TYR A 430 -22.82 3.26 4.44
CA TYR A 430 -21.84 4.03 5.21
C TYR A 430 -20.97 3.07 6.00
N TYR A 431 -19.67 3.36 6.03
CA TYR A 431 -18.68 2.57 6.75
C TYR A 431 -18.07 3.47 7.82
N LEU A 432 -18.20 3.09 9.06
CA LEU A 432 -17.67 3.87 10.17
C LEU A 432 -16.16 3.63 10.28
N GLY A 433 -15.40 4.71 10.12
CA GLY A 433 -13.94 4.69 10.27
C GLY A 433 -13.51 4.70 11.74
N ILE A 434 -12.22 4.91 11.97
CA ILE A 434 -11.58 4.94 13.29
C ILE A 434 -12.11 6.12 14.17
N PHE A 435 -12.66 7.14 13.55
CA PHE A 435 -13.14 8.33 14.24
C PHE A 435 -14.63 8.22 14.60
N PRO A 436 -15.06 8.70 15.78
CA PRO A 436 -16.47 8.71 16.13
C PRO A 436 -17.25 9.55 15.13
N PRO A 437 -18.42 9.11 14.70
CA PRO A 437 -19.33 9.95 13.95
C PRO A 437 -19.74 11.11 14.85
N GLN A 438 -19.30 12.32 14.53
CA GLN A 438 -19.63 13.49 15.34
C GLN A 438 -21.10 13.89 15.21
N ASP A 439 -21.79 13.51 14.12
CA ASP A 439 -23.24 13.66 13.95
C ASP A 439 -23.69 12.73 12.81
N LEU A 440 -24.14 11.54 13.13
CA LEU A 440 -24.99 10.77 12.23
C LEU A 440 -26.38 11.44 12.20
N THR A 441 -26.45 12.62 11.59
CA THR A 441 -27.72 13.34 11.39
C THR A 441 -28.65 12.63 10.41
N GLN A 442 -28.12 11.66 9.65
CA GLN A 442 -28.91 10.89 8.70
C GLN A 442 -29.47 9.64 9.38
N ARG A 443 -30.77 9.51 9.30
CA ARG A 443 -31.51 8.33 9.76
C ARG A 443 -31.11 7.10 8.93
N MET A 444 -30.58 6.05 9.58
CA MET A 444 -30.27 4.79 8.96
C MET A 444 -31.45 3.82 9.00
N ASP A 445 -31.57 2.97 7.99
CA ASP A 445 -32.65 1.98 7.90
C ASP A 445 -32.20 0.61 8.43
N TYR A 446 -30.91 0.26 8.24
CA TYR A 446 -30.35 -1.03 8.63
C TYR A 446 -28.93 -0.91 9.18
N ILE A 447 -28.57 -1.89 10.04
CA ILE A 447 -27.21 -2.13 10.53
C ILE A 447 -26.83 -3.55 10.19
N ILE A 448 -25.67 -3.76 9.60
CA ILE A 448 -25.05 -5.07 9.43
C ILE A 448 -23.93 -5.18 10.48
N LEU A 449 -24.05 -6.13 11.38
CA LEU A 449 -23.14 -6.32 12.51
C LEU A 449 -22.44 -7.66 12.40
N PRO A 450 -21.11 -7.72 12.25
CA PRO A 450 -20.34 -8.95 12.36
C PRO A 450 -20.21 -9.36 13.82
N GLU A 451 -19.68 -10.53 14.12
CA GLU A 451 -19.26 -10.87 15.46
C GLU A 451 -18.18 -9.91 15.97
N ARG A 452 -18.15 -9.71 17.28
CA ARG A 452 -17.13 -8.89 17.97
C ARG A 452 -15.77 -9.63 17.97
N SER A 453 -15.26 -9.96 16.80
CA SER A 453 -13.89 -10.42 16.61
C SER A 453 -12.96 -9.23 16.56
N ALA A 454 -11.70 -9.44 16.94
CA ALA A 454 -10.65 -8.43 17.07
C ALA A 454 -10.25 -7.70 15.76
N ASP A 455 -11.16 -7.58 14.78
CA ASP A 455 -10.94 -6.83 13.55
C ASP A 455 -10.95 -5.33 13.85
N TYR A 456 -9.78 -4.76 13.82
CA TYR A 456 -9.57 -3.32 13.82
C TYR A 456 -10.51 -2.62 12.82
N GLY A 457 -11.35 -1.73 13.32
CA GLY A 457 -12.24 -0.92 12.50
C GLY A 457 -13.73 -1.16 12.70
N ASN A 458 -14.13 -2.20 13.46
CA ASN A 458 -15.53 -2.44 13.79
C ASN A 458 -15.95 -1.82 15.13
N ASP A 459 -15.03 -1.32 15.96
CA ASP A 459 -15.35 -0.76 17.27
C ASP A 459 -16.41 0.35 17.19
N ARG A 460 -16.30 1.23 16.18
CA ARG A 460 -17.25 2.34 15.96
C ARG A 460 -18.60 1.87 15.48
N LEU A 461 -18.65 0.74 14.78
CA LEU A 461 -19.89 0.11 14.38
C LEU A 461 -20.64 -0.43 15.61
N TYR A 462 -19.91 -1.01 16.55
CA TYR A 462 -20.48 -1.46 17.82
C TYR A 462 -20.91 -0.28 18.71
N ASP A 463 -20.10 0.77 18.84
CA ASP A 463 -20.45 1.99 19.55
C ASP A 463 -21.78 2.57 19.03
N TYR A 464 -21.94 2.61 17.71
CA TYR A 464 -23.18 3.07 17.09
C TYR A 464 -24.36 2.13 17.36
N PHE A 465 -24.15 0.82 17.25
CA PHE A 465 -25.16 -0.18 17.55
C PHE A 465 -25.65 -0.08 19.01
N GLU A 466 -24.73 0.07 19.96
CA GLU A 466 -25.05 0.25 21.39
C GLU A 466 -25.82 1.56 21.63
N ALA A 467 -25.40 2.66 21.02
CA ALA A 467 -26.10 3.92 21.12
C ALA A 467 -27.55 3.85 20.59
N VAL A 468 -27.76 3.17 19.45
CA VAL A 468 -29.12 2.96 18.89
C VAL A 468 -29.93 2.02 19.77
N SER A 469 -29.33 0.98 20.34
CA SER A 469 -30.03 0.01 21.20
C SER A 469 -30.49 0.60 22.55
N GLN A 470 -29.82 1.66 23.00
CA GLN A 470 -30.14 2.38 24.24
C GLN A 470 -31.09 3.59 24.01
N SER A 471 -31.44 3.88 22.76
CA SER A 471 -32.33 5.00 22.43
C SER A 471 -33.78 4.65 22.66
N ASP A 472 -34.49 5.50 23.38
CA ASP A 472 -35.96 5.35 23.63
C ASP A 472 -36.78 5.55 22.34
N SER A 473 -36.23 6.21 21.32
CA SER A 473 -36.92 6.54 20.06
C SER A 473 -36.65 5.58 18.92
N GLN A 474 -35.81 4.56 19.12
CA GLN A 474 -35.40 3.63 18.05
C GLN A 474 -35.41 2.16 18.56
N GLN A 475 -36.02 1.27 17.79
CA GLN A 475 -36.02 -0.16 18.07
C GLN A 475 -35.21 -0.92 17.04
N LEU A 476 -34.35 -1.84 17.51
CA LEU A 476 -33.58 -2.76 16.67
C LEU A 476 -34.34 -4.09 16.51
N VAL A 477 -34.72 -4.41 15.29
CA VAL A 477 -35.39 -5.66 14.96
C VAL A 477 -34.45 -6.53 14.13
N LEU A 478 -34.07 -7.68 14.67
CA LEU A 478 -33.26 -8.68 13.97
C LEU A 478 -34.05 -9.22 12.77
N VAL A 479 -33.53 -9.08 11.54
CA VAL A 479 -34.22 -9.48 10.30
C VAL A 479 -33.51 -10.59 9.53
N ALA A 480 -32.21 -10.75 9.69
CA ALA A 480 -31.45 -11.83 9.09
C ALA A 480 -30.23 -12.22 9.95
N VAL A 481 -29.86 -13.49 9.91
CA VAL A 481 -28.68 -14.03 10.62
C VAL A 481 -27.97 -15.03 9.73
N ASN A 482 -26.65 -14.91 9.62
CA ASN A 482 -25.80 -15.98 9.14
C ASN A 482 -24.94 -16.48 10.31
N LYS A 483 -25.26 -17.66 10.83
CA LYS A 483 -24.56 -18.24 11.97
C LYS A 483 -23.11 -18.65 11.67
N ARG A 484 -22.81 -19.00 10.42
CA ARG A 484 -21.48 -19.44 10.02
C ARG A 484 -20.51 -18.27 9.86
N LEU A 485 -21.00 -17.13 9.36
CA LEU A 485 -20.25 -15.86 9.27
C LEU A 485 -20.33 -15.06 10.56
N ASP A 486 -21.17 -15.51 11.51
CA ASP A 486 -21.54 -14.76 12.71
C ASP A 486 -21.96 -13.31 12.41
N MET A 487 -22.79 -13.18 11.38
CA MET A 487 -23.25 -11.88 10.88
C MET A 487 -24.75 -11.72 11.08
N LYS A 488 -25.14 -10.55 11.57
CA LYS A 488 -26.53 -10.19 11.89
C LYS A 488 -26.94 -8.93 11.16
N VAL A 489 -28.17 -8.90 10.66
CA VAL A 489 -28.77 -7.70 10.03
C VAL A 489 -29.94 -7.24 10.90
N TYR A 490 -29.86 -6.00 11.32
CA TYR A 490 -30.91 -5.36 12.12
C TYR A 490 -31.59 -4.25 11.31
N LYS A 491 -32.92 -4.20 11.40
CA LYS A 491 -33.73 -3.06 10.93
C LYS A 491 -33.89 -2.06 12.06
N ILE A 492 -33.66 -0.79 11.78
CA ILE A 492 -33.94 0.30 12.72
C ILE A 492 -35.38 0.73 12.48
N LYS A 493 -36.24 0.55 13.48
CA LYS A 493 -37.58 1.12 13.52
C LYS A 493 -37.50 2.40 14.35
N THR A 494 -38.15 3.44 13.88
CA THR A 494 -38.43 4.65 14.67
C THR A 494 -39.90 4.70 14.87
N ASP A 495 -40.31 5.01 16.07
CA ASP A 495 -41.70 5.27 16.45
C ASP A 495 -42.22 6.51 15.75
#